data_c6d7a44181592b5c68ab5cd1b7f4586f
#
_entry.id   c6d7a44181592b5c68ab5cd1b7f4586f
#
_cell.length_a   1.000
_cell.length_b   1.000
_cell.length_c   1.000
_cell.angle_alpha   90.00
_cell.angle_beta   90.00
_cell.angle_gamma   90.00
#
_symmetry.space_group_name_H-M   'P 1'
#
loop_
_entity.id
_entity.type
_entity.pdbx_description
1 polymer ?
#
loop_
_entity_poly.entity_id
_entity_poly.type
_entity_poly.pdbx_seq_one_letter_code
_entity_poly.pdbx_strand_id
1 'polypeptide(L)'
;MIKKLFKNKNLNLIIGTVIVAIMVLFMLVGIFAIPYESTDISASLKFAPMSLEHPFGCDNFGRDILSRVMEGTIATFKVALGTVIIGTFFGIIIGGVTGYFGGIIDEVLMRVIDAVFAFPSILLALLFISILGSGTYQVTIALGIAFVPSFSRIVRAEFLKAKNMDYVRMARLMGASNIRIMFVHILPNIYPVLISSIMIGFNNAVLAEASMSYLGIGVQPPEPSLGRMLSEAQTYIFKVPNYALFPGIAVILLILGFSLLGDALGEK
;
A
#
# COMPACT_ATOMS: atom_id res chain seq x y z
N MET A 1 -22.52 -1.49 19.57
CA MET A 1 -23.20 -1.08 18.32
C MET A 1 -22.23 -1.00 17.16
N ILE A 2 -21.08 -0.38 17.29
CA ILE A 2 -20.03 -0.25 16.24
C ILE A 2 -19.52 -1.62 15.73
N LYS A 3 -19.24 -2.60 16.61
CA LYS A 3 -18.80 -3.96 16.21
C LYS A 3 -19.81 -4.75 15.34
N LYS A 4 -21.12 -4.42 15.37
CA LYS A 4 -22.14 -5.07 14.55
C LYS A 4 -22.21 -4.50 13.13
N LEU A 5 -21.85 -3.22 12.94
CA LEU A 5 -21.82 -2.57 11.63
C LEU A 5 -20.71 -3.15 10.74
N PHE A 6 -19.53 -3.43 11.30
CA PHE A 6 -18.39 -4.01 10.57
C PHE A 6 -18.51 -5.52 10.31
N LYS A 7 -19.55 -6.19 10.80
CA LYS A 7 -19.79 -7.62 10.57
C LYS A 7 -20.72 -7.88 9.37
N ASN A 8 -21.25 -6.83 8.73
CA ASN A 8 -22.13 -6.96 7.58
C ASN A 8 -21.32 -6.81 6.27
N LYS A 9 -20.97 -7.95 5.66
CA LYS A 9 -20.17 -8.03 4.43
C LYS A 9 -20.64 -7.09 3.32
N ASN A 10 -21.95 -7.01 3.10
CA ASN A 10 -22.53 -6.15 2.05
C ASN A 10 -22.33 -4.65 2.41
N LEU A 11 -22.41 -4.29 3.68
CA LEU A 11 -22.21 -2.92 4.14
C LEU A 11 -20.73 -2.51 4.02
N ASN A 12 -19.79 -3.39 4.41
CA ASN A 12 -18.36 -3.15 4.26
C ASN A 12 -17.97 -2.99 2.79
N LEU A 13 -18.53 -3.82 1.91
CA LEU A 13 -18.32 -3.72 0.47
C LEU A 13 -18.80 -2.37 -0.08
N ILE A 14 -20.02 -1.95 0.28
CA ILE A 14 -20.61 -0.68 -0.19
C ILE A 14 -19.78 0.50 0.32
N ILE A 15 -19.54 0.57 1.64
CA ILE A 15 -18.80 1.69 2.25
C ILE A 15 -17.37 1.74 1.72
N GLY A 16 -16.68 0.60 1.67
CA GLY A 16 -15.31 0.51 1.15
C GLY A 16 -15.23 0.96 -0.31
N THR A 17 -16.16 0.47 -1.15
CA THR A 17 -16.22 0.88 -2.57
C THR A 17 -16.49 2.37 -2.72
N VAL A 18 -17.40 2.95 -1.94
CA VAL A 18 -17.70 4.39 -1.99
C VAL A 18 -16.48 5.22 -1.58
N ILE A 19 -15.80 4.85 -0.48
CA ILE A 19 -14.60 5.57 -0.03
C ILE A 19 -13.50 5.49 -1.08
N VAL A 20 -13.21 4.29 -1.61
CA VAL A 20 -12.17 4.12 -2.63
C VAL A 20 -12.55 4.88 -3.91
N ALA A 21 -13.82 4.85 -4.33
CA ALA A 21 -14.27 5.61 -5.50
C ALA A 21 -14.09 7.13 -5.30
N ILE A 22 -14.41 7.66 -4.11
CA ILE A 22 -14.16 9.07 -3.76
C ILE A 22 -12.66 9.39 -3.82
N MET A 23 -11.80 8.52 -3.25
CA MET A 23 -10.36 8.74 -3.27
C MET A 23 -9.77 8.66 -4.68
N VAL A 24 -10.26 7.72 -5.51
CA VAL A 24 -9.86 7.63 -6.92
C VAL A 24 -10.30 8.87 -7.68
N LEU A 25 -11.54 9.35 -7.49
CA LEU A 25 -12.02 10.58 -8.09
C LEU A 25 -11.17 11.79 -7.65
N PHE A 26 -10.84 11.87 -6.37
CA PHE A 26 -9.98 12.92 -5.82
C PHE A 26 -8.58 12.91 -6.47
N MET A 27 -7.98 11.73 -6.66
CA MET A 27 -6.72 11.59 -7.38
C MET A 27 -6.84 11.96 -8.87
N LEU A 28 -7.94 11.55 -9.54
CA LEU A 28 -8.16 11.90 -10.94
C LEU A 28 -8.31 13.42 -11.12
N VAL A 29 -9.05 14.09 -10.25
CA VAL A 29 -9.12 15.55 -10.24
C VAL A 29 -7.74 16.16 -10.03
N GLY A 30 -6.93 15.63 -9.11
CA GLY A 30 -5.54 16.05 -8.88
C GLY A 30 -4.60 15.85 -10.08
N ILE A 31 -4.91 14.90 -10.98
CA ILE A 31 -4.11 14.67 -12.20
C ILE A 31 -4.51 15.65 -13.32
N PHE A 32 -5.80 15.94 -13.48
CA PHE A 32 -6.32 16.65 -14.64
C PHE A 32 -6.72 18.12 -14.38
N ALA A 33 -7.01 18.47 -13.14
CA ALA A 33 -7.58 19.76 -12.75
C ALA A 33 -7.13 20.21 -11.36
N ILE A 34 -5.83 20.15 -11.12
CA ILE A 34 -5.25 20.69 -9.87
C ILE A 34 -5.50 22.20 -9.80
N PRO A 35 -6.02 22.74 -8.67
CA PRO A 35 -6.35 24.15 -8.58
C PRO A 35 -5.13 25.08 -8.70
N TYR A 36 -4.03 24.72 -8.03
CA TYR A 36 -2.77 25.47 -8.02
C TYR A 36 -1.59 24.51 -8.16
N GLU A 37 -0.48 25.00 -8.69
CA GLU A 37 0.75 24.19 -8.67
C GLU A 37 1.20 23.95 -7.21
N SER A 38 1.39 22.70 -6.84
CA SER A 38 1.64 22.31 -5.43
C SER A 38 3.00 22.81 -4.88
N THR A 39 3.88 23.24 -5.78
CA THR A 39 5.22 23.73 -5.48
C THR A 39 5.33 25.26 -5.46
N ASP A 40 4.30 25.99 -5.92
CA ASP A 40 4.30 27.44 -5.98
C ASP A 40 4.37 28.07 -4.60
N ILE A 41 5.44 28.84 -4.36
CA ILE A 41 5.70 29.52 -3.09
C ILE A 41 5.21 30.97 -3.18
N SER A 42 4.38 31.38 -2.21
CA SER A 42 3.88 32.77 -2.11
C SER A 42 4.02 33.30 -0.70
N ALA A 43 4.93 34.26 -0.52
CA ALA A 43 5.15 34.87 0.78
C ALA A 43 3.91 35.61 1.35
N SER A 44 3.06 36.14 0.47
CA SER A 44 1.81 36.83 0.84
C SER A 44 0.73 35.88 1.34
N LEU A 45 0.76 34.60 0.92
CA LEU A 45 -0.21 33.57 1.30
C LEU A 45 0.25 32.68 2.44
N LYS A 46 1.39 33.01 3.06
CA LYS A 46 1.93 32.23 4.19
C LYS A 46 0.94 32.12 5.33
N PHE A 47 0.50 30.88 5.63
CA PHE A 47 -0.51 30.56 6.63
C PHE A 47 -1.88 31.21 6.35
N ALA A 48 -2.21 31.48 5.09
CA ALA A 48 -3.54 32.00 4.74
C ALA A 48 -4.62 31.01 5.22
N PRO A 49 -5.71 31.52 5.84
CA PRO A 49 -6.80 30.70 6.32
C PRO A 49 -7.57 30.06 5.16
N MET A 50 -8.45 29.12 5.50
CA MET A 50 -9.39 28.55 4.54
C MET A 50 -10.25 29.65 3.91
N SER A 51 -10.37 29.64 2.59
CA SER A 51 -11.15 30.57 1.77
C SER A 51 -11.76 29.85 0.57
N LEU A 52 -12.57 30.55 -0.24
CA LEU A 52 -13.07 29.98 -1.49
C LEU A 52 -11.96 29.74 -2.53
N GLU A 53 -10.91 30.56 -2.52
CA GLU A 53 -9.73 30.38 -3.37
C GLU A 53 -8.82 29.26 -2.87
N HIS A 54 -8.62 29.18 -1.55
CA HIS A 54 -7.82 28.16 -0.89
C HIS A 54 -8.66 27.36 0.12
N PRO A 55 -9.42 26.34 -0.32
CA PRO A 55 -10.38 25.63 0.53
C PRO A 55 -9.79 25.00 1.78
N PHE A 56 -8.53 24.54 1.72
CA PHE A 56 -7.81 23.96 2.86
C PHE A 56 -6.83 24.95 3.50
N GLY A 57 -6.75 26.19 2.96
CA GLY A 57 -5.76 27.20 3.36
C GLY A 57 -4.39 26.93 2.76
N CYS A 58 -3.38 27.70 3.23
CA CYS A 58 -2.02 27.61 2.75
C CYS A 58 -1.02 27.25 3.86
N ASP A 59 0.07 26.63 3.47
CA ASP A 59 1.13 26.15 4.37
C ASP A 59 2.11 27.26 4.80
N ASN A 60 3.21 26.85 5.44
CA ASN A 60 4.27 27.74 5.91
C ASN A 60 5.10 28.42 4.80
N PHE A 61 4.97 27.98 3.56
CA PHE A 61 5.56 28.60 2.37
C PHE A 61 4.51 29.32 1.50
N GLY A 62 3.23 29.33 1.91
CA GLY A 62 2.12 29.89 1.15
C GLY A 62 1.65 29.01 -0.01
N ARG A 63 2.01 27.70 0.00
CA ARG A 63 1.55 26.72 -0.99
C ARG A 63 0.15 26.27 -0.64
N ASP A 64 -0.71 26.02 -1.64
CA ASP A 64 -2.06 25.55 -1.43
C ASP A 64 -2.12 24.13 -0.87
N ILE A 65 -2.75 23.96 0.31
CA ILE A 65 -2.81 22.67 1.00
C ILE A 65 -3.68 21.68 0.22
N LEU A 66 -4.77 22.09 -0.42
CA LEU A 66 -5.63 21.18 -1.20
C LEU A 66 -4.88 20.56 -2.36
N SER A 67 -4.19 21.37 -3.16
CA SER A 67 -3.37 20.91 -4.29
C SER A 67 -2.28 19.95 -3.83
N ARG A 68 -1.63 20.25 -2.72
CA ARG A 68 -0.60 19.38 -2.11
C ARG A 68 -1.17 18.06 -1.58
N VAL A 69 -2.36 18.06 -1.00
CA VAL A 69 -3.04 16.82 -0.55
C VAL A 69 -3.44 15.97 -1.76
N MET A 70 -3.89 16.57 -2.86
CA MET A 70 -4.20 15.84 -4.09
C MET A 70 -2.96 15.13 -4.64
N GLU A 71 -1.89 15.84 -4.90
CA GLU A 71 -0.63 15.25 -5.40
C GLU A 71 0.02 14.31 -4.39
N GLY A 72 0.03 14.68 -3.10
CA GLY A 72 0.53 13.83 -2.03
C GLY A 72 -0.21 12.50 -1.91
N THR A 73 -1.54 12.51 -2.13
CA THR A 73 -2.34 11.29 -2.18
C THR A 73 -1.93 10.41 -3.37
N ILE A 74 -1.70 11.01 -4.54
CA ILE A 74 -1.24 10.30 -5.73
C ILE A 74 0.16 9.69 -5.51
N ALA A 75 1.08 10.44 -4.92
CA ALA A 75 2.44 9.96 -4.62
C ALA A 75 2.41 8.77 -3.63
N THR A 76 1.73 8.93 -2.50
CA THR A 76 1.57 7.86 -1.50
C THR A 76 0.89 6.62 -2.10
N PHE A 77 -0.17 6.80 -2.91
CA PHE A 77 -0.86 5.71 -3.59
C PHE A 77 0.06 4.97 -4.58
N LYS A 78 0.82 5.69 -5.39
CA LYS A 78 1.78 5.10 -6.37
C LYS A 78 2.83 4.26 -5.66
N VAL A 79 3.42 4.77 -4.58
CA VAL A 79 4.42 4.02 -3.78
C VAL A 79 3.80 2.78 -3.17
N ALA A 80 2.64 2.90 -2.53
CA ALA A 80 1.96 1.75 -1.91
C ALA A 80 1.57 0.69 -2.95
N LEU A 81 1.02 1.09 -4.09
CA LEU A 81 0.66 0.19 -5.18
C LEU A 81 1.89 -0.53 -5.75
N GLY A 82 2.96 0.22 -6.03
CA GLY A 82 4.22 -0.34 -6.54
C GLY A 82 4.84 -1.34 -5.55
N THR A 83 4.84 -0.99 -4.26
CA THR A 83 5.29 -1.87 -3.16
C THR A 83 4.54 -3.20 -3.18
N VAL A 84 3.20 -3.15 -3.24
CA VAL A 84 2.37 -4.37 -3.24
C VAL A 84 2.55 -5.18 -4.52
N ILE A 85 2.67 -4.53 -5.67
CA ILE A 85 2.93 -5.23 -6.95
C ILE A 85 4.25 -6.00 -6.86
N ILE A 86 5.34 -5.37 -6.43
CA ILE A 86 6.65 -6.02 -6.27
C ILE A 86 6.56 -7.16 -5.26
N GLY A 87 6.05 -6.87 -4.06
CA GLY A 87 5.93 -7.85 -2.98
C GLY A 87 5.09 -9.06 -3.37
N THR A 88 3.94 -8.84 -4.00
CA THR A 88 3.03 -9.91 -4.45
C THR A 88 3.63 -10.71 -5.59
N PHE A 89 4.21 -10.06 -6.60
CA PHE A 89 4.80 -10.73 -7.76
C PHE A 89 5.90 -11.72 -7.34
N PHE A 90 6.89 -11.26 -6.60
CA PHE A 90 7.95 -12.14 -6.09
C PHE A 90 7.44 -13.11 -5.03
N GLY A 91 6.47 -12.68 -4.21
CA GLY A 91 5.81 -13.54 -3.22
C GLY A 91 5.09 -14.73 -3.85
N ILE A 92 4.38 -14.53 -4.98
CA ILE A 92 3.72 -15.61 -5.72
C ILE A 92 4.74 -16.58 -6.30
N ILE A 93 5.83 -16.09 -6.88
CA ILE A 93 6.87 -16.94 -7.45
C ILE A 93 7.54 -17.78 -6.35
N ILE A 94 8.08 -17.15 -5.32
CA ILE A 94 8.81 -17.82 -4.24
C ILE A 94 7.85 -18.73 -3.45
N GLY A 95 6.72 -18.20 -3.00
CA GLY A 95 5.76 -18.98 -2.22
C GLY A 95 5.10 -20.11 -3.01
N GLY A 96 4.83 -19.89 -4.31
CA GLY A 96 4.31 -20.93 -5.20
C GLY A 96 5.29 -22.05 -5.42
N VAL A 97 6.56 -21.74 -5.71
CA VAL A 97 7.63 -22.74 -5.91
C VAL A 97 7.88 -23.53 -4.62
N THR A 98 8.06 -22.85 -3.50
CA THR A 98 8.31 -23.49 -2.21
C THR A 98 7.12 -24.35 -1.76
N GLY A 99 5.90 -23.82 -1.84
CA GLY A 99 4.69 -24.54 -1.45
C GLY A 99 4.38 -25.75 -2.33
N TYR A 100 4.60 -25.65 -3.64
CA TYR A 100 4.30 -26.72 -4.59
C TYR A 100 5.34 -27.85 -4.55
N PHE A 101 6.62 -27.54 -4.74
CA PHE A 101 7.68 -28.56 -4.81
C PHE A 101 8.04 -29.10 -3.43
N GLY A 102 8.18 -28.24 -2.42
CA GLY A 102 8.60 -28.68 -1.07
C GLY A 102 10.06 -29.11 -1.03
N GLY A 103 10.39 -29.97 -0.05
CA GLY A 103 11.73 -30.56 0.10
C GLY A 103 12.85 -29.53 0.27
N ILE A 104 14.01 -29.79 -0.31
CA ILE A 104 15.21 -28.93 -0.18
C ILE A 104 14.98 -27.53 -0.74
N ILE A 105 14.22 -27.40 -1.83
CA ILE A 105 13.90 -26.08 -2.43
C ILE A 105 13.14 -25.23 -1.42
N ASP A 106 12.15 -25.81 -0.77
CA ASP A 106 11.37 -25.14 0.26
C ASP A 106 12.25 -24.77 1.47
N GLU A 107 13.04 -25.72 1.95
CA GLU A 107 13.89 -25.50 3.12
C GLU A 107 14.90 -24.37 2.89
N VAL A 108 15.60 -24.36 1.76
CA VAL A 108 16.63 -23.35 1.48
C VAL A 108 16.00 -21.97 1.25
N LEU A 109 15.00 -21.87 0.37
CA LEU A 109 14.37 -20.58 0.07
C LEU A 109 13.65 -19.99 1.28
N MET A 110 12.96 -20.82 2.07
CA MET A 110 12.28 -20.33 3.26
C MET A 110 13.24 -19.91 4.38
N ARG A 111 14.44 -20.53 4.50
CA ARG A 111 15.47 -20.02 5.41
C ARG A 111 15.93 -18.62 5.05
N VAL A 112 16.09 -18.32 3.75
CA VAL A 112 16.43 -16.96 3.29
C VAL A 112 15.28 -16.00 3.59
N ILE A 113 14.05 -16.39 3.27
CA ILE A 113 12.84 -15.59 3.57
C ILE A 113 12.72 -15.34 5.08
N ASP A 114 12.96 -16.33 5.91
CA ASP A 114 12.88 -16.22 7.37
C ASP A 114 13.97 -15.31 7.94
N ALA A 115 15.19 -15.36 7.39
CA ALA A 115 16.25 -14.44 7.76
C ALA A 115 15.91 -12.99 7.42
N VAL A 116 15.32 -12.73 6.24
CA VAL A 116 14.85 -11.39 5.84
C VAL A 116 13.67 -10.95 6.71
N PHE A 117 12.74 -11.84 7.00
CA PHE A 117 11.57 -11.56 7.82
C PHE A 117 11.88 -11.30 9.30
N ALA A 118 13.04 -11.75 9.79
CA ALA A 118 13.50 -11.47 11.15
C ALA A 118 13.77 -9.98 11.39
N PHE A 119 14.00 -9.20 10.33
CA PHE A 119 14.18 -7.77 10.43
C PHE A 119 12.80 -7.07 10.38
N PRO A 120 12.56 -6.05 11.23
CA PRO A 120 11.41 -5.17 11.06
C PRO A 120 11.41 -4.57 9.65
N SER A 121 10.27 -4.67 8.92
CA SER A 121 10.18 -4.29 7.51
C SER A 121 10.61 -2.84 7.22
N ILE A 122 10.30 -1.91 8.14
CA ILE A 122 10.73 -0.51 8.03
C ILE A 122 12.26 -0.39 8.14
N LEU A 123 12.89 -1.10 9.07
CA LEU A 123 14.36 -1.07 9.22
C LEU A 123 15.07 -1.68 8.01
N LEU A 124 14.49 -2.76 7.47
CA LEU A 124 14.98 -3.36 6.24
C LEU A 124 14.87 -2.40 5.04
N ALA A 125 13.73 -1.71 4.91
CA ALA A 125 13.55 -0.71 3.88
C ALA A 125 14.53 0.48 4.03
N LEU A 126 14.80 0.92 5.27
CA LEU A 126 15.83 1.92 5.57
C LEU A 126 17.23 1.49 5.11
N LEU A 127 17.59 0.23 5.35
CA LEU A 127 18.86 -0.32 4.88
C LEU A 127 18.93 -0.23 3.35
N PHE A 128 17.89 -0.63 2.62
CA PHE A 128 17.87 -0.54 1.17
C PHE A 128 17.95 0.91 0.67
N ILE A 129 17.24 1.85 1.31
CA ILE A 129 17.31 3.27 0.94
C ILE A 129 18.69 3.87 1.20
N SER A 130 19.39 3.44 2.26
CA SER A 130 20.77 3.90 2.50
C SER A 130 21.74 3.53 1.35
N ILE A 131 21.42 2.49 0.60
CA ILE A 131 22.19 2.00 -0.56
C ILE A 131 21.68 2.63 -1.86
N LEU A 132 20.34 2.67 -2.05
CA LEU A 132 19.68 3.11 -3.27
C LEU A 132 19.54 4.64 -3.36
N GLY A 133 19.69 5.35 -2.25
CA GLY A 133 19.33 6.75 -2.13
C GLY A 133 17.86 6.96 -1.77
N SER A 134 17.48 8.21 -1.46
CA SER A 134 16.11 8.61 -1.16
C SER A 134 15.37 9.05 -2.43
N GLY A 135 14.05 8.84 -2.46
CA GLY A 135 13.18 9.21 -3.57
C GLY A 135 12.01 8.24 -3.74
N THR A 136 11.04 8.64 -4.53
CA THR A 136 9.79 7.90 -4.74
C THR A 136 10.00 6.47 -5.27
N TYR A 137 10.88 6.31 -6.27
CA TYR A 137 11.19 4.99 -6.83
C TYR A 137 12.00 4.12 -5.88
N GLN A 138 12.98 4.69 -5.20
CA GLN A 138 13.85 4.00 -4.26
C GLN A 138 13.04 3.44 -3.08
N VAL A 139 12.14 4.26 -2.53
CA VAL A 139 11.21 3.83 -1.46
C VAL A 139 10.30 2.72 -1.94
N THR A 140 9.75 2.84 -3.15
CA THR A 140 8.88 1.80 -3.74
C THR A 140 9.60 0.46 -3.84
N ILE A 141 10.84 0.46 -4.35
CA ILE A 141 11.65 -0.77 -4.48
C ILE A 141 12.03 -1.32 -3.12
N ALA A 142 12.51 -0.47 -2.21
CA ALA A 142 12.94 -0.86 -0.87
C ALA A 142 11.80 -1.52 -0.07
N LEU A 143 10.63 -0.87 -0.04
CA LEU A 143 9.43 -1.42 0.59
C LEU A 143 8.95 -2.69 -0.14
N GLY A 144 8.96 -2.67 -1.48
CA GLY A 144 8.57 -3.82 -2.29
C GLY A 144 9.37 -5.07 -1.91
N ILE A 145 10.70 -4.97 -1.83
CA ILE A 145 11.58 -6.07 -1.40
C ILE A 145 11.29 -6.48 0.04
N ALA A 146 11.11 -5.50 0.95
CA ALA A 146 10.82 -5.78 2.35
C ALA A 146 9.47 -6.51 2.57
N PHE A 147 8.53 -6.38 1.63
CA PHE A 147 7.23 -7.04 1.70
C PHE A 147 7.20 -8.44 1.07
N VAL A 148 8.18 -8.81 0.24
CA VAL A 148 8.28 -10.15 -0.38
C VAL A 148 8.12 -11.29 0.62
N PRO A 149 8.79 -11.29 1.80
CA PRO A 149 8.67 -12.39 2.75
C PRO A 149 7.24 -12.64 3.23
N SER A 150 6.49 -11.56 3.52
CA SER A 150 5.11 -11.66 3.99
C SER A 150 4.21 -12.35 2.95
N PHE A 151 4.28 -11.91 1.70
CA PHE A 151 3.50 -12.50 0.60
C PHE A 151 3.97 -13.92 0.29
N SER A 152 5.26 -14.20 0.30
CA SER A 152 5.82 -15.54 0.07
C SER A 152 5.27 -16.55 1.08
N ARG A 153 5.20 -16.22 2.36
CA ARG A 153 4.65 -17.09 3.40
C ARG A 153 3.18 -17.39 3.21
N ILE A 154 2.36 -16.37 2.86
CA ILE A 154 0.93 -16.53 2.62
C ILE A 154 0.69 -17.44 1.41
N VAL A 155 1.35 -17.15 0.29
CA VAL A 155 1.22 -17.94 -0.94
C VAL A 155 1.69 -19.36 -0.73
N ARG A 156 2.84 -19.56 -0.06
CA ARG A 156 3.35 -20.90 0.28
C ARG A 156 2.32 -21.71 1.08
N ALA A 157 1.74 -21.12 2.12
CA ALA A 157 0.75 -21.79 2.95
C ALA A 157 -0.49 -22.25 2.13
N GLU A 158 -0.97 -21.41 1.25
CA GLU A 158 -2.09 -21.74 0.39
C GLU A 158 -1.73 -22.80 -0.67
N PHE A 159 -0.54 -22.74 -1.27
CA PHE A 159 -0.06 -23.79 -2.20
C PHE A 159 0.12 -25.14 -1.50
N LEU A 160 0.63 -25.16 -0.26
CA LEU A 160 0.75 -26.40 0.53
C LEU A 160 -0.61 -27.06 0.79
N LYS A 161 -1.64 -26.26 1.06
CA LYS A 161 -3.01 -26.76 1.21
C LYS A 161 -3.57 -27.29 -0.13
N ALA A 162 -3.46 -26.45 -1.17
CA ALA A 162 -4.06 -26.72 -2.45
C ALA A 162 -3.47 -27.92 -3.17
N LYS A 163 -2.13 -28.16 -3.08
CA LYS A 163 -1.46 -29.26 -3.78
C LYS A 163 -1.97 -30.66 -3.42
N ASN A 164 -2.61 -30.80 -2.27
CA ASN A 164 -3.15 -32.06 -1.78
C ASN A 164 -4.64 -32.25 -2.11
N MET A 165 -5.29 -31.29 -2.73
CA MET A 165 -6.71 -31.34 -3.11
C MET A 165 -6.94 -32.24 -4.32
N ASP A 166 -8.13 -32.83 -4.41
CA ASP A 166 -8.46 -33.82 -5.44
C ASP A 166 -8.40 -33.25 -6.85
N TYR A 167 -8.78 -32.00 -7.07
CA TYR A 167 -8.67 -31.37 -8.40
C TYR A 167 -7.21 -31.29 -8.90
N VAL A 168 -6.23 -31.12 -7.99
CA VAL A 168 -4.79 -31.12 -8.36
C VAL A 168 -4.33 -32.55 -8.68
N ARG A 169 -4.79 -33.55 -7.91
CA ARG A 169 -4.50 -34.97 -8.19
C ARG A 169 -5.05 -35.38 -9.55
N MET A 170 -6.30 -35.00 -9.84
CA MET A 170 -6.93 -35.28 -11.15
C MET A 170 -6.18 -34.62 -12.29
N ALA A 171 -5.81 -33.32 -12.17
CA ALA A 171 -5.04 -32.62 -13.18
C ALA A 171 -3.70 -33.32 -13.46
N ARG A 172 -3.03 -33.84 -12.42
CA ARG A 172 -1.78 -34.60 -12.53
C ARG A 172 -2.01 -35.94 -13.25
N LEU A 173 -3.06 -36.66 -12.93
CA LEU A 173 -3.43 -37.92 -13.60
C LEU A 173 -3.74 -37.69 -15.08
N MET A 174 -4.31 -36.56 -15.44
CA MET A 174 -4.57 -36.16 -16.82
C MET A 174 -3.31 -35.66 -17.57
N GLY A 175 -2.13 -35.72 -16.96
CA GLY A 175 -0.85 -35.36 -17.59
C GLY A 175 -0.53 -33.86 -17.61
N ALA A 176 -1.20 -33.05 -16.78
CA ALA A 176 -0.87 -31.63 -16.69
C ALA A 176 0.54 -31.41 -16.14
N SER A 177 1.31 -30.50 -16.75
CA SER A 177 2.66 -30.15 -16.29
C SER A 177 2.58 -29.39 -14.94
N ASN A 178 3.67 -29.43 -14.17
CA ASN A 178 3.74 -28.75 -12.86
C ASN A 178 3.45 -27.24 -12.97
N ILE A 179 3.98 -26.57 -13.99
CA ILE A 179 3.72 -25.13 -14.23
C ILE A 179 2.24 -24.90 -14.51
N ARG A 180 1.62 -25.75 -15.33
CA ARG A 180 0.18 -25.66 -15.60
C ARG A 180 -0.64 -25.87 -14.33
N ILE A 181 -0.27 -26.83 -13.51
CA ILE A 181 -0.95 -27.06 -12.22
C ILE A 181 -0.83 -25.83 -11.31
N MET A 182 0.36 -25.27 -11.16
CA MET A 182 0.59 -24.10 -10.32
C MET A 182 -0.20 -22.87 -10.76
N PHE A 183 -0.08 -22.49 -12.03
CA PHE A 183 -0.63 -21.19 -12.50
C PHE A 183 -2.07 -21.29 -13.02
N VAL A 184 -2.52 -22.44 -13.51
CA VAL A 184 -3.86 -22.59 -14.08
C VAL A 184 -4.84 -23.24 -13.09
N HIS A 185 -4.35 -24.12 -12.21
CA HIS A 185 -5.23 -24.83 -11.30
C HIS A 185 -5.13 -24.36 -9.84
N ILE A 186 -3.95 -24.09 -9.30
CA ILE A 186 -3.80 -23.67 -7.90
C ILE A 186 -4.01 -22.16 -7.75
N LEU A 187 -3.25 -21.34 -8.50
CA LEU A 187 -3.25 -19.88 -8.32
C LEU A 187 -4.65 -19.26 -8.43
N PRO A 188 -5.53 -19.63 -9.39
CA PRO A 188 -6.87 -19.08 -9.43
C PRO A 188 -7.75 -19.49 -8.24
N ASN A 189 -7.51 -20.65 -7.65
CA ASN A 189 -8.29 -21.13 -6.50
C ASN A 189 -7.91 -20.44 -5.18
N ILE A 190 -6.68 -19.92 -5.07
CA ILE A 190 -6.24 -19.16 -3.89
C ILE A 190 -6.48 -17.65 -4.04
N TYR A 191 -7.04 -17.21 -5.17
CA TYR A 191 -7.27 -15.79 -5.50
C TYR A 191 -8.03 -15.01 -4.42
N PRO A 192 -9.08 -15.55 -3.74
CA PRO A 192 -9.75 -14.82 -2.67
C PRO A 192 -8.82 -14.45 -1.51
N VAL A 193 -7.98 -15.40 -1.06
CA VAL A 193 -7.01 -15.17 0.02
C VAL A 193 -5.92 -14.20 -0.44
N LEU A 194 -5.50 -14.32 -1.70
CA LEU A 194 -4.50 -13.43 -2.28
C LEU A 194 -5.00 -11.99 -2.36
N ILE A 195 -6.24 -11.74 -2.81
CA ILE A 195 -6.83 -10.39 -2.83
C ILE A 195 -6.88 -9.78 -1.44
N SER A 196 -7.36 -10.50 -0.43
CA SER A 196 -7.39 -9.99 0.94
C SER A 196 -5.99 -9.63 1.43
N SER A 197 -5.01 -10.48 1.15
CA SER A 197 -3.62 -10.25 1.50
C SER A 197 -3.03 -9.02 0.78
N ILE A 198 -3.42 -8.79 -0.47
CA ILE A 198 -3.05 -7.60 -1.26
C ILE A 198 -3.64 -6.33 -0.61
N MET A 199 -4.91 -6.35 -0.21
CA MET A 199 -5.55 -5.19 0.44
C MET A 199 -4.91 -4.85 1.79
N ILE A 200 -4.63 -5.87 2.61
CA ILE A 200 -3.89 -5.70 3.87
C ILE A 200 -2.47 -5.20 3.61
N GLY A 201 -1.79 -5.77 2.61
CA GLY A 201 -0.47 -5.35 2.18
C GLY A 201 -0.45 -3.88 1.72
N PHE A 202 -1.48 -3.44 0.98
CA PHE A 202 -1.63 -2.06 0.55
C PHE A 202 -1.76 -1.10 1.74
N ASN A 203 -2.59 -1.42 2.73
CA ASN A 203 -2.72 -0.62 3.94
C ASN A 203 -1.39 -0.47 4.69
N ASN A 204 -0.68 -1.60 4.85
CA ASN A 204 0.65 -1.59 5.47
C ASN A 204 1.67 -0.79 4.65
N ALA A 205 1.59 -0.83 3.32
CA ALA A 205 2.47 -0.07 2.44
C ALA A 205 2.20 1.44 2.50
N VAL A 206 0.93 1.87 2.58
CA VAL A 206 0.55 3.28 2.81
C VAL A 206 1.13 3.77 4.14
N LEU A 207 0.97 3.00 5.23
CA LEU A 207 1.54 3.35 6.53
C LEU A 207 3.06 3.40 6.52
N ALA A 208 3.70 2.44 5.87
CA ALA A 208 5.16 2.36 5.78
C ALA A 208 5.72 3.55 4.97
N GLU A 209 5.13 3.87 3.80
CA GLU A 209 5.49 5.05 3.00
C GLU A 209 5.30 6.33 3.82
N ALA A 210 4.12 6.52 4.42
CA ALA A 210 3.83 7.71 5.21
C ALA A 210 4.82 7.87 6.37
N SER A 211 5.18 6.78 7.07
CA SER A 211 6.16 6.79 8.15
C SER A 211 7.55 7.17 7.65
N MET A 212 8.00 6.62 6.52
CA MET A 212 9.31 6.91 5.95
C MET A 212 9.39 8.34 5.43
N SER A 213 8.36 8.82 4.76
CA SER A 213 8.26 10.21 4.30
C SER A 213 8.17 11.20 5.47
N TYR A 214 7.47 10.83 6.54
CA TYR A 214 7.44 11.59 7.80
C TYR A 214 8.82 11.72 8.43
N LEU A 215 9.64 10.67 8.41
CA LEU A 215 11.03 10.68 8.90
C LEU A 215 12.02 11.37 7.94
N GLY A 216 11.56 11.83 6.77
CA GLY A 216 12.39 12.56 5.81
C GLY A 216 13.22 11.70 4.86
N ILE A 217 13.02 10.37 4.88
CA ILE A 217 13.74 9.38 4.05
C ILE A 217 12.89 8.76 2.95
N GLY A 218 11.62 9.15 2.87
CA GLY A 218 10.67 8.75 1.86
C GLY A 218 10.74 9.60 0.59
N VAL A 219 9.57 10.05 0.15
CA VAL A 219 9.41 11.00 -0.98
C VAL A 219 10.11 12.32 -0.65
N GLN A 220 10.91 12.79 -1.60
CA GLN A 220 11.75 13.98 -1.41
C GLN A 220 11.11 15.24 -2.02
N PRO A 221 11.40 16.44 -1.45
CA PRO A 221 11.03 17.70 -2.07
C PRO A 221 11.58 17.79 -3.51
N PRO A 222 10.88 18.48 -4.42
CA PRO A 222 9.67 19.27 -4.20
C PRO A 222 8.35 18.44 -4.16
N GLU A 223 8.40 17.14 -4.50
CA GLU A 223 7.22 16.29 -4.54
C GLU A 223 6.55 16.20 -3.16
N PRO A 224 5.23 16.47 -3.04
CA PRO A 224 4.52 16.23 -1.80
C PRO A 224 4.20 14.73 -1.64
N SER A 225 4.16 14.27 -0.38
CA SER A 225 3.48 13.03 0.00
C SER A 225 2.72 13.27 1.30
N LEU A 226 1.73 12.44 1.58
CA LEU A 226 0.91 12.63 2.79
C LEU A 226 1.75 12.57 4.06
N GLY A 227 2.71 11.63 4.13
CA GLY A 227 3.63 11.53 5.27
C GLY A 227 4.56 12.73 5.41
N ARG A 228 5.08 13.24 4.29
CA ARG A 228 5.91 14.44 4.28
C ARG A 228 5.15 15.67 4.74
N MET A 229 3.91 15.86 4.27
CA MET A 229 3.06 16.97 4.71
C MET A 229 2.78 16.92 6.21
N LEU A 230 2.55 15.72 6.77
CA LEU A 230 2.38 15.55 8.22
C LEU A 230 3.64 15.93 9.00
N SER A 231 4.82 15.60 8.48
CA SER A 231 6.11 16.00 9.08
C SER A 231 6.29 17.52 9.06
N GLU A 232 6.03 18.17 7.93
CA GLU A 232 6.10 19.63 7.79
C GLU A 232 5.09 20.35 8.69
N ALA A 233 3.88 19.77 8.84
CA ALA A 233 2.82 20.33 9.67
C ALA A 233 3.08 20.25 11.17
N GLN A 234 3.92 19.31 11.63
CA GLN A 234 4.18 19.06 13.06
C GLN A 234 4.52 20.32 13.84
N THR A 235 5.39 21.16 13.30
CA THR A 235 5.82 22.40 13.95
C THR A 235 4.70 23.44 14.07
N TYR A 236 3.68 23.35 13.20
CA TYR A 236 2.62 24.35 13.08
C TYR A 236 1.24 23.84 13.50
N ILE A 237 1.15 22.65 14.07
CA ILE A 237 -0.13 21.97 14.36
C ILE A 237 -1.09 22.81 15.22
N PHE A 238 -0.56 23.59 16.18
CA PHE A 238 -1.38 24.47 17.01
C PHE A 238 -1.72 25.81 16.35
N LYS A 239 -0.96 26.21 15.31
CA LYS A 239 -1.19 27.48 14.61
C LYS A 239 -2.08 27.28 13.39
N VAL A 240 -1.85 26.21 12.63
CA VAL A 240 -2.55 25.86 11.37
C VAL A 240 -2.90 24.39 11.41
N PRO A 241 -3.93 23.98 12.19
CA PRO A 241 -4.28 22.56 12.33
C PRO A 241 -4.71 21.91 11.02
N ASN A 242 -5.24 22.69 10.07
CA ASN A 242 -5.65 22.18 8.73
C ASN A 242 -4.48 21.53 7.99
N TYR A 243 -3.26 22.03 8.22
CA TYR A 243 -2.07 21.53 7.53
C TYR A 243 -1.76 20.07 7.88
N ALA A 244 -2.08 19.63 9.11
CA ALA A 244 -1.98 18.22 9.51
C ALA A 244 -3.29 17.45 9.31
N LEU A 245 -4.44 18.11 9.50
CA LEU A 245 -5.75 17.47 9.47
C LEU A 245 -6.07 16.85 8.11
N PHE A 246 -5.91 17.59 7.03
CA PHE A 246 -6.30 17.13 5.69
C PHE A 246 -5.43 15.99 5.15
N PRO A 247 -4.08 16.05 5.21
CA PRO A 247 -3.29 14.87 4.82
C PRO A 247 -3.54 13.67 5.76
N GLY A 248 -3.78 13.90 7.06
CA GLY A 248 -4.15 12.83 8.00
C GLY A 248 -5.47 12.14 7.62
N ILE A 249 -6.51 12.93 7.28
CA ILE A 249 -7.79 12.40 6.79
C ILE A 249 -7.60 11.60 5.50
N ALA A 250 -6.78 12.09 4.56
CA ALA A 250 -6.51 11.38 3.31
C ALA A 250 -5.86 10.00 3.55
N VAL A 251 -4.88 9.91 4.47
CA VAL A 251 -4.27 8.62 4.88
C VAL A 251 -5.33 7.69 5.48
N ILE A 252 -6.16 8.21 6.40
CA ILE A 252 -7.22 7.42 7.05
C ILE A 252 -8.21 6.89 6.02
N LEU A 253 -8.65 7.71 5.07
CA LEU A 253 -9.62 7.31 4.05
C LEU A 253 -9.03 6.26 3.09
N LEU A 254 -7.77 6.39 2.69
CA LEU A 254 -7.08 5.37 1.89
C LEU A 254 -7.08 4.03 2.62
N ILE A 255 -6.61 4.00 3.86
CA ILE A 255 -6.50 2.77 4.65
C ILE A 255 -7.88 2.18 4.93
N LEU A 256 -8.84 2.98 5.36
CA LEU A 256 -10.18 2.53 5.70
C LEU A 256 -10.91 1.95 4.47
N GLY A 257 -10.81 2.63 3.33
CA GLY A 257 -11.43 2.17 2.09
C GLY A 257 -10.92 0.80 1.66
N PHE A 258 -9.60 0.63 1.58
CA PHE A 258 -8.99 -0.64 1.19
C PHE A 258 -9.14 -1.73 2.27
N SER A 259 -9.17 -1.39 3.56
CA SER A 259 -9.44 -2.34 4.65
C SER A 259 -10.85 -2.94 4.54
N LEU A 260 -11.87 -2.08 4.37
CA LEU A 260 -13.26 -2.53 4.24
C LEU A 260 -13.48 -3.38 2.98
N LEU A 261 -12.81 -3.05 1.88
CA LEU A 261 -12.83 -3.87 0.67
C LEU A 261 -12.14 -5.22 0.89
N GLY A 262 -10.99 -5.23 1.57
CA GLY A 262 -10.25 -6.45 1.89
C GLY A 262 -11.07 -7.43 2.73
N ASP A 263 -11.72 -6.93 3.77
CA ASP A 263 -12.59 -7.72 4.64
C ASP A 263 -13.79 -8.31 3.85
N ALA A 264 -14.43 -7.48 3.01
CA ALA A 264 -15.59 -7.91 2.23
C ALA A 264 -15.26 -8.95 1.14
N LEU A 265 -14.07 -8.86 0.53
CA LEU A 265 -13.64 -9.76 -0.55
C LEU A 265 -12.97 -11.05 -0.04
N GLY A 266 -12.44 -11.02 1.19
CA GLY A 266 -11.71 -12.16 1.78
C GLY A 266 -12.56 -13.18 2.52
N GLU A 267 -13.74 -12.79 2.98
CA GLU A 267 -14.67 -13.71 3.62
C GLU A 267 -15.43 -14.55 2.55
N LYS A 268 -14.87 -15.72 2.20
CA LYS A 268 -15.60 -16.81 1.52
C LYS A 268 -15.59 -18.06 2.37
#